data_06cac31f0aeb4c7ae5b5ef339c700c5b
#
_entry.id   06cac31f0aeb4c7ae5b5ef339c700c5b
#
_cell.length_a   1.000
_cell.length_b   1.000
_cell.length_c   1.000
_cell.angle_alpha   90.00
_cell.angle_beta   90.00
_cell.angle_gamma   90.00
#
_symmetry.space_group_name_H-M   'P 1'
#
loop_
_entity.id
_entity.type
_entity.pdbx_description
1 polymer ?
#
loop_
_entity_poly.entity_id
_entity_poly.type
_entity_poly.pdbx_seq_one_letter_code
_entity_poly.pdbx_strand_id
1 'polypeptide(L)'
;MNLINIFPDPSKLIDIENTNKIVLFIFLKITDISIKKNIKNDFFKENINILHWFDCQYTNIGKEDFWSDALIIEFKNKNNLQEIYKSEIGRINVEAIQVFNIFPKNLPRLFVNFLKLFRPIGFFFEMIKSTKKELQNLKNSDSNILPTKIQAERLLNEKSTKKAYMINLLELKEMAQYKDKSISITGREAYVEKYGKQAFKSVILLGGDFAFNGRIIGDSLIEHNAPLDTQGKWQAIGIAEYTKPRKMLELEKIPGYSKGLIHRDAGLKRNYNLYATKNT
;
A
#
# COMPACT_ATOMS: atom_id res chain seq x y z
N MET A 1 16.26 -22.97 12.95
CA MET A 1 15.56 -21.94 12.14
C MET A 1 16.31 -21.83 10.82
N ASN A 2 15.63 -21.89 9.71
CA ASN A 2 16.28 -21.81 8.39
C ASN A 2 16.41 -20.34 7.97
N LEU A 3 17.62 -19.94 7.55
CA LEU A 3 17.85 -18.63 6.94
C LEU A 3 17.15 -18.58 5.57
N ILE A 4 16.38 -17.53 5.34
CA ILE A 4 15.68 -17.29 4.08
C ILE A 4 16.35 -16.12 3.37
N ASN A 5 16.64 -16.28 2.08
CA ASN A 5 17.10 -15.16 1.27
C ASN A 5 15.90 -14.25 0.96
N ILE A 6 15.94 -13.02 1.46
CA ILE A 6 14.88 -12.03 1.25
C ILE A 6 14.92 -11.39 -0.14
N PHE A 7 15.98 -11.60 -0.89
CA PHE A 7 16.08 -11.16 -2.27
C PHE A 7 15.69 -12.31 -3.21
N PRO A 8 14.88 -12.05 -4.23
CA PRO A 8 14.47 -13.08 -5.17
C PRO A 8 15.61 -13.45 -6.12
N ASP A 9 15.55 -14.68 -6.63
CA ASP A 9 16.39 -15.07 -7.75
C ASP A 9 16.10 -14.14 -8.95
N PRO A 10 17.10 -13.44 -9.49
CA PRO A 10 16.92 -12.52 -10.61
C PRO A 10 16.38 -13.18 -11.88
N SER A 11 16.51 -14.50 -12.04
CA SER A 11 15.92 -15.24 -13.15
C SER A 11 14.40 -15.25 -13.15
N LYS A 12 13.78 -15.05 -11.97
CA LYS A 12 12.32 -15.00 -11.80
C LYS A 12 11.73 -13.63 -12.15
N LEU A 13 12.58 -12.59 -12.34
CA LEU A 13 12.10 -11.27 -12.69
C LEU A 13 11.62 -11.22 -14.12
N ILE A 14 10.43 -10.67 -14.30
CA ILE A 14 9.91 -10.30 -15.62
C ILE A 14 10.59 -8.99 -16.03
N ASP A 15 11.29 -9.01 -17.17
CA ASP A 15 11.94 -7.82 -17.69
C ASP A 15 10.88 -6.78 -18.10
N ILE A 16 11.11 -5.55 -17.68
CA ILE A 16 10.23 -4.42 -17.97
C ILE A 16 10.91 -3.55 -19.01
N GLU A 17 10.28 -3.39 -20.16
CA GLU A 17 10.77 -2.50 -21.21
C GLU A 17 11.04 -1.08 -20.67
N ASN A 18 12.14 -0.50 -21.10
CA ASN A 18 12.55 0.88 -20.79
C ASN A 18 12.94 1.19 -19.34
N THR A 19 13.22 0.18 -18.50
CA THR A 19 13.81 0.42 -17.19
C THR A 19 14.88 -0.62 -16.85
N ASN A 20 16.05 -0.15 -16.46
CA ASN A 20 17.09 -1.02 -15.91
C ASN A 20 16.93 -1.22 -14.40
N LYS A 21 16.20 -0.33 -13.73
CA LYS A 21 16.01 -0.38 -12.29
C LYS A 21 15.02 -1.46 -11.88
N ILE A 22 15.33 -2.16 -10.80
CA ILE A 22 14.46 -3.14 -10.17
C ILE A 22 13.98 -2.57 -8.85
N VAL A 23 12.67 -2.53 -8.67
CA VAL A 23 12.06 -2.10 -7.41
C VAL A 23 11.30 -3.26 -6.81
N LEU A 24 11.65 -3.62 -5.58
CA LEU A 24 11.00 -4.67 -4.81
C LEU A 24 10.17 -4.05 -3.69
N PHE A 25 8.96 -4.56 -3.51
CA PHE A 25 8.17 -4.38 -2.31
C PHE A 25 8.23 -5.66 -1.49
N ILE A 26 8.59 -5.55 -0.22
CA ILE A 26 8.84 -6.68 0.66
C ILE A 26 8.01 -6.52 1.94
N PHE A 27 7.18 -7.49 2.25
CA PHE A 27 6.63 -7.68 3.58
C PHE A 27 7.50 -8.65 4.36
N LEU A 28 7.75 -8.35 5.64
CA LEU A 28 8.47 -9.20 6.57
C LEU A 28 7.69 -9.39 7.88
N LYS A 29 7.79 -10.59 8.44
CA LYS A 29 7.43 -10.88 9.82
C LYS A 29 8.72 -11.12 10.60
N ILE A 30 9.13 -10.13 11.38
CA ILE A 30 10.33 -10.14 12.21
C ILE A 30 9.89 -9.95 13.66
N THR A 31 10.23 -10.91 14.53
CA THR A 31 9.94 -10.84 15.98
C THR A 31 11.12 -10.32 16.77
N ASP A 32 12.35 -10.59 16.31
CA ASP A 32 13.57 -10.14 16.97
C ASP A 32 14.04 -8.78 16.40
N ILE A 33 14.02 -7.77 17.25
CA ILE A 33 14.43 -6.40 16.90
C ILE A 33 15.92 -6.30 16.51
N SER A 34 16.76 -7.24 16.99
CA SER A 34 18.17 -7.29 16.63
C SER A 34 18.38 -7.62 15.16
N ILE A 35 17.55 -8.50 14.60
CA ILE A 35 17.54 -8.85 13.19
C ILE A 35 17.26 -7.60 12.32
N LYS A 36 16.29 -6.80 12.73
CA LYS A 36 15.92 -5.55 12.03
C LYS A 36 17.10 -4.57 11.97
N LYS A 37 17.83 -4.42 13.07
CA LYS A 37 19.03 -3.58 13.14
C LYS A 37 20.14 -4.12 12.23
N ASN A 38 20.34 -5.42 12.21
CA ASN A 38 21.35 -6.06 11.35
C ASN A 38 21.03 -5.85 9.88
N ILE A 39 19.78 -6.07 9.46
CA ILE A 39 19.32 -5.81 8.09
C ILE A 39 19.64 -4.35 7.66
N LYS A 40 19.34 -3.36 8.51
CA LYS A 40 19.65 -1.95 8.22
C LYS A 40 21.15 -1.74 8.00
N ASN A 41 21.97 -2.30 8.88
CA ASN A 41 23.43 -2.16 8.80
C ASN A 41 24.00 -2.82 7.54
N ASP A 42 23.52 -4.01 7.21
CA ASP A 42 24.00 -4.75 6.04
C ASP A 42 23.57 -4.09 4.74
N PHE A 43 22.34 -3.58 4.67
CA PHE A 43 21.86 -2.83 3.50
C PHE A 43 22.67 -1.55 3.30
N PHE A 44 23.02 -0.86 4.38
CA PHE A 44 23.86 0.33 4.33
C PHE A 44 25.28 0.00 3.81
N LYS A 45 25.92 -1.07 4.31
CA LYS A 45 27.25 -1.50 3.86
C LYS A 45 27.27 -1.82 2.37
N GLU A 46 26.24 -2.46 1.87
CA GLU A 46 26.14 -2.88 0.46
C GLU A 46 25.55 -1.83 -0.46
N ASN A 47 25.32 -0.61 0.02
CA ASN A 47 24.72 0.49 -0.74
C ASN A 47 23.36 0.11 -1.38
N ILE A 48 22.57 -0.73 -0.71
CA ILE A 48 21.22 -1.06 -1.14
C ILE A 48 20.33 0.16 -0.90
N ASN A 49 19.68 0.65 -1.94
CA ASN A 49 18.85 1.83 -1.85
C ASN A 49 17.48 1.49 -1.27
N ILE A 50 17.29 1.78 0.03
CA ILE A 50 15.99 1.67 0.70
C ILE A 50 15.20 2.95 0.43
N LEU A 51 14.19 2.88 -0.44
CA LEU A 51 13.30 4.01 -0.70
C LEU A 51 12.39 4.29 0.49
N HIS A 52 11.83 3.24 1.06
CA HIS A 52 10.98 3.31 2.25
C HIS A 52 11.14 2.08 3.13
N TRP A 53 11.05 2.29 4.44
CA TRP A 53 10.86 1.24 5.44
C TRP A 53 9.76 1.67 6.40
N PHE A 54 8.79 0.80 6.60
CA PHE A 54 7.63 1.04 7.45
C PHE A 54 7.54 0.00 8.55
N ASP A 55 7.20 0.46 9.76
CA ASP A 55 6.78 -0.38 10.88
C ASP A 55 5.27 -0.61 10.77
N CYS A 56 4.88 -1.84 10.48
CA CYS A 56 3.49 -2.23 10.38
C CYS A 56 2.82 -2.22 11.76
N GLN A 57 1.65 -1.63 11.85
CA GLN A 57 0.93 -1.48 13.12
C GLN A 57 -0.25 -2.47 13.20
N TYR A 58 -1.17 -2.37 12.26
CA TYR A 58 -2.32 -3.27 12.19
C TYR A 58 -3.02 -3.23 10.83
N THR A 59 -3.79 -4.26 10.55
CA THR A 59 -4.56 -4.44 9.32
C THR A 59 -5.91 -3.74 9.43
N ASN A 60 -6.20 -2.84 8.46
CA ASN A 60 -7.49 -2.17 8.36
C ASN A 60 -8.47 -2.91 7.44
N ILE A 61 -7.97 -3.60 6.40
CA ILE A 61 -8.75 -4.46 5.50
C ILE A 61 -7.93 -5.72 5.29
N GLY A 62 -8.44 -6.84 5.75
CA GLY A 62 -7.78 -8.13 5.82
C GLY A 62 -8.18 -8.85 7.11
N LYS A 63 -7.67 -10.04 7.33
CA LYS A 63 -8.11 -10.90 8.44
C LYS A 63 -7.33 -10.68 9.73
N GLU A 64 -6.02 -10.54 9.64
CA GLU A 64 -5.12 -10.55 10.81
C GLU A 64 -4.06 -9.47 10.77
N ASP A 65 -3.60 -9.10 11.97
CA ASP A 65 -2.43 -8.25 12.16
C ASP A 65 -1.19 -9.14 12.09
N PHE A 66 -0.60 -9.27 10.93
CA PHE A 66 0.43 -10.27 10.71
C PHE A 66 1.82 -9.67 10.49
N TRP A 67 1.96 -8.77 9.52
CA TRP A 67 3.25 -8.23 9.11
C TRP A 67 3.83 -7.25 10.13
N SER A 68 5.14 -7.34 10.40
CA SER A 68 5.85 -6.40 11.26
C SER A 68 6.49 -5.25 10.49
N ASP A 69 6.91 -5.50 9.25
CA ASP A 69 7.67 -4.55 8.44
C ASP A 69 7.24 -4.60 6.97
N ALA A 70 7.35 -3.44 6.32
CA ALA A 70 7.18 -3.31 4.87
C ALA A 70 8.29 -2.42 4.30
N LEU A 71 8.98 -2.92 3.27
CA LEU A 71 10.12 -2.24 2.67
C LEU A 71 9.89 -2.02 1.18
N ILE A 72 10.42 -0.90 0.67
CA ILE A 72 10.59 -0.66 -0.76
C ILE A 72 12.06 -0.45 -1.03
N ILE A 73 12.63 -1.31 -1.86
CA ILE A 73 14.07 -1.34 -2.16
C ILE A 73 14.26 -1.18 -3.66
N GLU A 74 15.25 -0.39 -4.06
CA GLU A 74 15.61 -0.18 -5.45
C GLU A 74 17.02 -0.73 -5.72
N PHE A 75 17.16 -1.54 -6.77
CA PHE A 75 18.44 -1.95 -7.35
C PHE A 75 18.69 -1.22 -8.66
N LYS A 76 19.96 -0.89 -8.92
CA LYS A 76 20.35 -0.17 -10.14
C LYS A 76 20.04 -0.94 -11.43
N ASN A 77 20.20 -2.27 -11.36
CA ASN A 77 19.93 -3.19 -12.46
C ASN A 77 19.90 -4.65 -11.96
N LYS A 78 19.63 -5.57 -12.87
CA LYS A 78 19.54 -7.02 -12.60
C LYS A 78 20.88 -7.61 -12.13
N ASN A 79 22.02 -7.12 -12.63
CA ASN A 79 23.35 -7.59 -12.20
C ASN A 79 23.62 -7.22 -10.73
N ASN A 80 23.26 -6.01 -10.33
CA ASN A 80 23.40 -5.58 -8.94
C ASN A 80 22.54 -6.45 -8.00
N LEU A 81 21.29 -6.77 -8.36
CA LEU A 81 20.48 -7.72 -7.60
C LEU A 81 21.13 -9.13 -7.60
N GLN A 82 21.72 -9.58 -8.71
CA GLN A 82 22.37 -10.89 -8.81
C GLN A 82 23.58 -11.01 -7.86
N GLU A 83 24.37 -9.94 -7.74
CA GLU A 83 25.50 -9.89 -6.82
C GLU A 83 25.01 -10.00 -5.37
N ILE A 84 24.00 -9.20 -5.00
CA ILE A 84 23.43 -9.24 -3.65
C ILE A 84 22.73 -10.58 -3.36
N TYR A 85 22.02 -11.16 -4.34
CA TYR A 85 21.38 -12.46 -4.18
C TYR A 85 22.38 -13.59 -3.87
N LYS A 86 23.57 -13.53 -4.48
CA LYS A 86 24.64 -14.51 -4.25
C LYS A 86 25.38 -14.30 -2.93
N SER A 87 25.33 -13.11 -2.36
CA SER A 87 25.94 -12.79 -1.08
C SER A 87 25.11 -13.37 0.08
N GLU A 88 25.74 -13.50 1.25
CA GLU A 88 25.06 -13.97 2.48
C GLU A 88 24.14 -12.89 3.11
N ILE A 89 24.20 -11.64 2.63
CA ILE A 89 23.56 -10.47 3.24
C ILE A 89 22.03 -10.58 3.25
N GLY A 90 21.45 -11.17 2.20
CA GLY A 90 20.01 -11.40 2.12
C GLY A 90 19.52 -12.57 2.96
N ARG A 91 20.41 -13.37 3.55
CA ARG A 91 20.04 -14.59 4.30
C ARG A 91 19.76 -14.25 5.76
N ILE A 92 18.50 -14.06 6.07
CA ILE A 92 18.06 -13.66 7.40
C ILE A 92 17.02 -14.64 7.97
N ASN A 93 16.94 -14.66 9.28
CA ASN A 93 15.95 -15.42 10.01
C ASN A 93 14.67 -14.59 10.14
N VAL A 94 13.68 -14.88 9.30
CA VAL A 94 12.35 -14.26 9.36
C VAL A 94 11.28 -15.35 9.49
N GLU A 95 10.20 -15.05 10.18
CA GLU A 95 9.07 -15.97 10.32
C GLU A 95 8.28 -16.11 9.02
N ALA A 96 8.11 -14.99 8.33
CA ALA A 96 7.42 -14.94 7.05
C ALA A 96 7.97 -13.81 6.17
N ILE A 97 7.82 -14.02 4.86
CA ILE A 97 8.21 -13.04 3.84
C ILE A 97 7.31 -13.14 2.62
N GLN A 98 7.02 -11.99 2.03
CA GLN A 98 6.39 -11.90 0.72
C GLN A 98 7.05 -10.78 -0.10
N VAL A 99 7.45 -11.08 -1.33
CA VAL A 99 8.20 -10.15 -2.19
C VAL A 99 7.51 -9.98 -3.54
N PHE A 100 7.37 -8.74 -3.97
CA PHE A 100 6.78 -8.38 -5.26
C PHE A 100 7.75 -7.53 -6.09
N ASN A 101 7.77 -7.77 -7.40
CA ASN A 101 8.40 -6.88 -8.37
C ASN A 101 7.46 -5.73 -8.70
N ILE A 102 7.93 -4.49 -8.61
CA ILE A 102 7.11 -3.30 -8.78
C ILE A 102 7.62 -2.45 -9.94
N PHE A 103 6.72 -2.05 -10.83
CA PHE A 103 6.94 -0.96 -11.75
C PHE A 103 6.44 0.34 -11.12
N PRO A 104 7.33 1.24 -10.64
CA PRO A 104 6.93 2.49 -9.98
C PRO A 104 6.12 3.38 -10.92
N LYS A 105 5.12 4.07 -10.37
CA LYS A 105 4.34 5.07 -11.07
C LYS A 105 4.54 6.43 -10.39
N ASN A 106 5.21 7.33 -11.11
CA ASN A 106 5.42 8.68 -10.63
C ASN A 106 4.13 9.49 -10.71
N LEU A 107 3.84 10.19 -9.62
CA LEU A 107 2.78 11.19 -9.62
C LEU A 107 3.30 12.50 -10.21
N PRO A 108 2.49 13.22 -11.00
CA PRO A 108 2.89 14.51 -11.55
C PRO A 108 3.03 15.56 -10.43
N ARG A 109 4.27 15.78 -9.98
CA ARG A 109 4.59 16.62 -8.81
C ARG A 109 4.04 18.04 -8.93
N LEU A 110 4.03 18.64 -10.12
CA LEU A 110 3.44 19.96 -10.34
C LEU A 110 1.95 19.97 -10.01
N PHE A 111 1.21 18.94 -10.44
CA PHE A 111 -0.21 18.82 -10.14
C PHE A 111 -0.46 18.56 -8.65
N VAL A 112 0.36 17.73 -8.00
CA VAL A 112 0.30 17.52 -6.55
C VAL A 112 0.49 18.83 -5.80
N ASN A 113 1.52 19.61 -6.16
CA ASN A 113 1.81 20.90 -5.52
C ASN A 113 0.69 21.92 -5.76
N PHE A 114 0.11 21.95 -6.95
CA PHE A 114 -1.05 22.77 -7.23
C PHE A 114 -2.25 22.41 -6.34
N LEU A 115 -2.57 21.12 -6.17
CA LEU A 115 -3.65 20.70 -5.27
C LEU A 115 -3.40 21.05 -3.81
N LYS A 116 -2.13 21.08 -3.36
CA LYS A 116 -1.76 21.47 -1.99
C LYS A 116 -2.14 22.90 -1.65
N LEU A 117 -2.26 23.78 -2.63
CA LEU A 117 -2.72 25.17 -2.43
C LEU A 117 -4.19 25.22 -1.94
N PHE A 118 -4.98 24.20 -2.24
CA PHE A 118 -6.40 24.11 -1.86
C PHE A 118 -6.64 23.41 -0.52
N ARG A 119 -5.61 23.05 0.23
CA ARG A 119 -5.72 22.41 1.56
C ARG A 119 -6.60 23.19 2.55
N PRO A 120 -6.57 24.55 2.61
CA PRO A 120 -7.48 25.30 3.49
C PRO A 120 -8.95 24.98 3.25
N ILE A 121 -9.35 24.74 1.98
CA ILE A 121 -10.71 24.33 1.63
C ILE A 121 -11.03 22.92 2.18
N GLY A 122 -10.07 22.01 2.09
CA GLY A 122 -10.21 20.65 2.64
C GLY A 122 -10.40 20.68 4.16
N PHE A 123 -9.61 21.45 4.87
CA PHE A 123 -9.74 21.63 6.32
C PHE A 123 -11.06 22.27 6.72
N PHE A 124 -11.58 23.22 5.95
CA PHE A 124 -12.92 23.76 6.16
C PHE A 124 -13.99 22.67 6.11
N PHE A 125 -14.00 21.81 5.08
CA PHE A 125 -14.93 20.70 5.00
C PHE A 125 -14.76 19.69 6.14
N GLU A 126 -13.53 19.46 6.60
CA GLU A 126 -13.26 18.62 7.75
C GLU A 126 -13.94 19.15 9.03
N MET A 127 -13.92 20.47 9.24
CA MET A 127 -14.52 21.09 10.43
C MET A 127 -16.03 21.00 10.47
N ILE A 128 -16.71 21.15 9.33
CA ILE A 128 -18.18 21.25 9.26
C ILE A 128 -18.90 19.90 9.18
N LYS A 129 -18.20 18.80 8.86
CA LYS A 129 -18.79 17.47 8.72
C LYS A 129 -18.39 16.54 9.86
N SER A 130 -19.36 15.82 10.45
CA SER A 130 -19.10 14.85 11.50
C SER A 130 -18.80 13.46 10.92
N THR A 131 -17.76 12.79 11.45
CA THR A 131 -17.35 11.43 11.05
C THR A 131 -18.24 10.35 11.67
N LYS A 132 -18.93 10.64 12.79
CA LYS A 132 -19.69 9.62 13.54
C LYS A 132 -20.88 9.02 12.78
N LYS A 133 -21.50 9.79 11.87
CA LYS A 133 -22.70 9.36 11.13
C LYS A 133 -22.38 8.28 10.09
N GLU A 134 -21.16 8.25 9.58
CA GLU A 134 -20.73 7.37 8.49
C GLU A 134 -20.36 5.97 8.99
N LEU A 135 -19.80 5.88 10.21
CA LEU A 135 -19.47 4.60 10.85
C LEU A 135 -20.73 3.77 11.20
N GLN A 136 -21.86 4.43 11.43
CA GLN A 136 -23.13 3.72 11.72
C GLN A 136 -23.66 2.97 10.49
N ASN A 137 -23.23 3.34 9.29
CA ASN A 137 -23.61 2.70 8.04
C ASN A 137 -22.64 1.58 7.59
N LEU A 138 -21.53 1.39 8.30
CA LEU A 138 -20.65 0.24 8.06
C LEU A 138 -21.37 -1.02 8.49
N LYS A 139 -21.88 -1.77 7.50
CA LYS A 139 -22.44 -3.09 7.74
C LYS A 139 -21.35 -4.01 8.30
N ASN A 140 -21.72 -4.96 9.16
CA ASN A 140 -20.89 -6.11 9.53
C ASN A 140 -20.73 -7.03 8.31
N SER A 141 -20.19 -6.50 7.21
CA SER A 141 -20.01 -7.27 5.98
C SER A 141 -18.55 -7.75 5.90
N ASP A 142 -18.37 -9.03 5.68
CA ASP A 142 -17.09 -9.63 5.25
C ASP A 142 -16.71 -9.12 3.85
N SER A 143 -16.54 -7.81 3.75
CA SER A 143 -16.19 -7.16 2.50
C SER A 143 -14.67 -7.25 2.32
N ASN A 144 -14.22 -7.86 1.21
CA ASN A 144 -12.82 -7.89 0.83
C ASN A 144 -12.26 -6.51 0.39
N ILE A 145 -13.07 -5.45 0.44
CA ILE A 145 -12.70 -4.12 -0.06
C ILE A 145 -12.94 -2.99 0.94
N LEU A 146 -13.58 -3.29 2.07
CA LEU A 146 -13.90 -2.33 3.13
C LEU A 146 -13.44 -2.86 4.50
N PRO A 147 -13.09 -1.98 5.43
CA PRO A 147 -12.84 -2.39 6.80
C PRO A 147 -14.12 -2.95 7.43
N THR A 148 -13.98 -3.91 8.31
CA THR A 148 -15.04 -4.31 9.22
C THR A 148 -15.34 -3.17 10.20
N LYS A 149 -16.50 -3.23 10.88
CA LYS A 149 -16.84 -2.23 11.90
C LYS A 149 -15.78 -2.15 13.00
N ILE A 150 -15.26 -3.29 13.47
CA ILE A 150 -14.21 -3.36 14.50
C ILE A 150 -12.92 -2.68 14.02
N GLN A 151 -12.49 -2.94 12.79
CA GLN A 151 -11.29 -2.32 12.19
C GLN A 151 -11.45 -0.80 12.04
N ALA A 152 -12.63 -0.35 11.59
CA ALA A 152 -12.93 1.07 11.47
C ALA A 152 -12.99 1.77 12.83
N GLU A 153 -13.60 1.15 13.86
CA GLU A 153 -13.63 1.66 15.23
C GLU A 153 -12.21 1.73 15.83
N ARG A 154 -11.35 0.73 15.57
CA ARG A 154 -9.95 0.76 16.00
C ARG A 154 -9.21 1.96 15.41
N LEU A 155 -9.36 2.19 14.10
CA LEU A 155 -8.74 3.31 13.41
C LEU A 155 -9.28 4.67 13.90
N LEU A 156 -10.58 4.76 14.20
CA LEU A 156 -11.21 5.97 14.75
C LEU A 156 -10.66 6.32 16.13
N ASN A 157 -10.46 5.30 16.96
CA ASN A 157 -10.00 5.44 18.35
C ASN A 157 -8.46 5.53 18.45
N GLU A 158 -7.74 5.39 17.33
CA GLU A 158 -6.29 5.51 17.31
C GLU A 158 -5.84 6.91 17.76
N LYS A 159 -5.06 6.94 18.84
CA LYS A 159 -4.59 8.17 19.49
C LYS A 159 -3.29 8.71 18.91
N SER A 160 -2.62 7.94 18.05
CA SER A 160 -1.36 8.36 17.44
C SER A 160 -1.53 9.69 16.69
N THR A 161 -0.64 10.63 16.97
CA THR A 161 -0.51 11.91 16.25
C THR A 161 0.55 11.84 15.15
N LYS A 162 1.26 10.72 15.04
CA LYS A 162 2.28 10.51 14.00
C LYS A 162 1.63 10.37 12.63
N LYS A 163 2.39 10.69 11.59
CA LYS A 163 2.00 10.40 10.21
C LYS A 163 1.69 8.91 10.04
N ALA A 164 0.60 8.63 9.37
CA ALA A 164 0.16 7.28 9.06
C ALA A 164 0.37 6.98 7.59
N TYR A 165 0.83 5.78 7.30
CA TYR A 165 0.97 5.25 5.96
C TYR A 165 0.00 4.09 5.79
N MET A 166 -0.93 4.23 4.83
CA MET A 166 -1.86 3.18 4.50
C MET A 166 -1.34 2.45 3.27
N ILE A 167 -0.79 1.26 3.51
CA ILE A 167 -0.25 0.38 2.48
C ILE A 167 -1.40 -0.43 1.91
N ASN A 168 -1.66 -0.29 0.61
CA ASN A 168 -2.72 -1.00 -0.09
C ASN A 168 -2.13 -1.95 -1.12
N LEU A 169 -2.47 -3.24 -1.05
CA LEU A 169 -2.39 -4.16 -2.18
C LEU A 169 -3.77 -4.25 -2.84
N LEU A 170 -3.81 -4.14 -4.16
CA LEU A 170 -5.05 -4.03 -4.93
C LEU A 170 -5.15 -5.13 -5.96
N GLU A 171 -6.24 -5.92 -5.89
CA GLU A 171 -6.66 -6.83 -6.94
C GLU A 171 -7.87 -6.24 -7.66
N LEU A 172 -7.72 -5.95 -8.94
CA LEU A 172 -8.75 -5.34 -9.76
C LEU A 172 -9.56 -6.41 -10.49
N LYS A 173 -10.83 -6.13 -10.74
CA LYS A 173 -11.66 -6.95 -11.61
C LYS A 173 -11.19 -6.78 -13.06
N GLU A 174 -11.33 -7.80 -13.87
CA GLU A 174 -11.06 -7.72 -15.30
C GLU A 174 -12.00 -6.68 -15.94
N MET A 175 -13.31 -6.89 -15.81
CA MET A 175 -14.34 -5.94 -16.19
C MET A 175 -15.02 -5.36 -14.94
N ALA A 176 -15.25 -4.06 -14.95
CA ALA A 176 -15.92 -3.38 -13.86
C ALA A 176 -17.39 -3.82 -13.75
N GLN A 177 -17.85 -4.06 -12.52
CA GLN A 177 -19.19 -4.56 -12.24
C GLN A 177 -20.10 -3.42 -11.74
N TYR A 178 -20.59 -2.60 -12.66
CA TYR A 178 -21.58 -1.58 -12.34
C TYR A 178 -22.99 -2.20 -12.26
N LYS A 179 -23.89 -1.54 -11.50
CA LYS A 179 -25.32 -1.86 -11.52
C LYS A 179 -25.90 -1.58 -12.89
N ASP A 180 -25.55 -0.46 -13.48
CA ASP A 180 -25.87 -0.10 -14.85
C ASP A 180 -25.02 -0.93 -15.83
N LYS A 181 -25.63 -1.86 -16.52
CA LYS A 181 -24.98 -2.78 -17.45
C LYS A 181 -24.56 -2.12 -18.78
N SER A 182 -24.99 -0.89 -19.05
CA SER A 182 -24.55 -0.12 -20.22
C SER A 182 -23.08 0.35 -20.08
N ILE A 183 -22.55 0.40 -18.84
CA ILE A 183 -21.18 0.80 -18.57
C ILE A 183 -20.26 -0.42 -18.72
N SER A 184 -19.51 -0.46 -19.82
CA SER A 184 -18.53 -1.52 -20.12
C SER A 184 -17.12 -0.94 -20.15
N ILE A 185 -16.44 -0.96 -19.00
CA ILE A 185 -15.05 -0.55 -18.84
C ILE A 185 -14.30 -1.56 -17.98
N THR A 186 -12.96 -1.55 -18.04
CA THR A 186 -12.14 -2.44 -17.22
C THR A 186 -12.21 -2.05 -15.74
N GLY A 187 -11.94 -3.03 -14.86
CA GLY A 187 -11.80 -2.74 -13.42
C GLY A 187 -10.70 -1.71 -13.14
N ARG A 188 -9.63 -1.73 -13.94
CA ARG A 188 -8.54 -0.77 -13.88
C ARG A 188 -9.03 0.67 -14.20
N GLU A 189 -9.76 0.86 -15.29
CA GLU A 189 -10.31 2.18 -15.63
C GLU A 189 -11.26 2.69 -14.56
N ALA A 190 -12.12 1.82 -14.04
CA ALA A 190 -13.04 2.17 -12.96
C ALA A 190 -12.27 2.58 -11.68
N TYR A 191 -11.32 1.75 -11.24
CA TYR A 191 -10.62 2.00 -9.97
C TYR A 191 -9.55 3.09 -10.10
N VAL A 192 -8.64 2.99 -11.06
CA VAL A 192 -7.48 3.89 -11.14
C VAL A 192 -7.87 5.25 -11.70
N GLU A 193 -8.65 5.28 -12.80
CA GLU A 193 -8.90 6.52 -13.53
C GLU A 193 -10.13 7.29 -13.02
N LYS A 194 -11.15 6.59 -12.57
CA LYS A 194 -12.37 7.25 -12.05
C LYS A 194 -12.32 7.43 -10.54
N TYR A 195 -12.21 6.34 -9.75
CA TYR A 195 -12.12 6.44 -8.29
C TYR A 195 -10.80 7.09 -7.85
N GLY A 196 -9.67 6.66 -8.40
CA GLY A 196 -8.33 7.10 -8.02
C GLY A 196 -8.16 8.62 -8.07
N LYS A 197 -8.73 9.30 -9.06
CA LYS A 197 -8.71 10.78 -9.16
C LYS A 197 -9.39 11.44 -7.96
N GLN A 198 -10.54 10.90 -7.52
CA GLN A 198 -11.26 11.45 -6.37
C GLN A 198 -10.56 11.15 -5.05
N ALA A 199 -10.08 9.91 -4.88
CA ALA A 199 -9.31 9.51 -3.70
C ALA A 199 -8.02 10.34 -3.58
N PHE A 200 -7.27 10.49 -4.66
CA PHE A 200 -6.06 11.30 -4.73
C PHE A 200 -6.30 12.74 -4.30
N LYS A 201 -7.29 13.40 -4.92
CA LYS A 201 -7.68 14.77 -4.55
C LYS A 201 -8.04 14.87 -3.07
N SER A 202 -8.82 13.94 -2.55
CA SER A 202 -9.30 13.95 -1.17
C SER A 202 -8.16 13.77 -0.16
N VAL A 203 -7.22 12.85 -0.42
CA VAL A 203 -6.02 12.67 0.40
C VAL A 203 -5.21 13.96 0.48
N ILE A 204 -4.92 14.60 -0.68
CA ILE A 204 -4.13 15.84 -0.71
C ILE A 204 -4.84 17.00 0.01
N LEU A 205 -6.14 17.16 -0.18
CA LEU A 205 -6.92 18.23 0.46
C LEU A 205 -7.00 18.08 1.98
N LEU A 206 -6.99 16.84 2.50
CA LEU A 206 -6.93 16.57 3.95
C LEU A 206 -5.51 16.61 4.54
N GLY A 207 -4.56 17.15 3.79
CA GLY A 207 -3.19 17.34 4.26
C GLY A 207 -2.26 16.16 4.02
N GLY A 208 -2.78 15.06 3.45
CA GLY A 208 -2.00 13.88 3.11
C GLY A 208 -1.13 14.02 1.85
N ASP A 209 -0.47 12.94 1.49
CA ASP A 209 0.32 12.78 0.25
C ASP A 209 0.33 11.29 -0.14
N PHE A 210 1.09 10.95 -1.18
CA PHE A 210 1.37 9.57 -1.56
C PHE A 210 2.87 9.32 -1.46
N ALA A 211 3.25 8.37 -0.59
CA ALA A 211 4.63 7.98 -0.40
C ALA A 211 5.13 7.15 -1.59
N PHE A 212 4.28 6.25 -2.10
CA PHE A 212 4.65 5.37 -3.20
C PHE A 212 3.40 4.86 -3.95
N ASN A 213 3.57 4.63 -5.25
CA ASN A 213 2.57 3.96 -6.08
C ASN A 213 3.28 3.11 -7.14
N GLY A 214 2.73 1.96 -7.47
CA GLY A 214 3.29 1.09 -8.49
C GLY A 214 2.33 0.03 -9.00
N ARG A 215 2.68 -0.52 -10.16
CA ARG A 215 2.06 -1.74 -10.70
C ARG A 215 2.89 -2.94 -10.26
N ILE A 216 2.24 -3.96 -9.74
CA ILE A 216 2.88 -5.25 -9.44
C ILE A 216 3.04 -6.01 -10.75
N ILE A 217 4.22 -6.60 -10.97
CA ILE A 217 4.58 -7.31 -12.17
C ILE A 217 4.68 -8.80 -11.87
N GLY A 218 3.79 -9.57 -12.47
CA GLY A 218 3.70 -11.01 -12.22
C GLY A 218 3.11 -11.37 -10.86
N ASP A 219 3.41 -12.57 -10.43
CA ASP A 219 3.04 -13.09 -9.11
C ASP A 219 4.10 -12.70 -8.06
N SER A 220 3.89 -13.07 -6.79
CA SER A 220 4.91 -12.90 -5.75
C SER A 220 6.17 -13.67 -6.11
N LEU A 221 7.35 -13.04 -6.02
CA LEU A 221 8.64 -13.64 -6.32
C LEU A 221 9.11 -14.58 -5.21
N ILE A 222 8.77 -14.23 -3.97
CA ILE A 222 8.99 -15.04 -2.77
C ILE A 222 7.69 -15.00 -1.98
N GLU A 223 7.24 -16.17 -1.52
CA GLU A 223 6.11 -16.32 -0.63
C GLU A 223 6.40 -17.46 0.35
N HIS A 224 6.70 -17.09 1.59
CA HIS A 224 6.99 -18.05 2.66
C HIS A 224 6.19 -17.67 3.91
N ASN A 225 5.36 -18.60 4.38
CA ASN A 225 4.46 -18.43 5.52
C ASN A 225 3.58 -17.16 5.46
N ALA A 226 3.32 -16.64 4.25
CA ALA A 226 2.45 -15.48 4.07
C ALA A 226 1.00 -15.83 4.44
N PRO A 227 0.24 -14.93 5.10
CA PRO A 227 -1.16 -15.16 5.43
C PRO A 227 -2.02 -15.26 4.16
N LEU A 228 -3.06 -16.11 4.22
CA LEU A 228 -3.91 -16.41 3.06
C LEU A 228 -4.55 -15.18 2.42
N ASP A 229 -4.83 -14.14 3.19
CA ASP A 229 -5.44 -12.91 2.68
C ASP A 229 -4.46 -11.97 1.95
N THR A 230 -3.15 -12.24 2.04
CA THR A 230 -2.14 -11.54 1.22
C THR A 230 -1.63 -12.39 0.04
N GLN A 231 -1.94 -13.68 0.00
CA GLN A 231 -1.55 -14.55 -1.11
C GLN A 231 -2.36 -14.28 -2.39
N GLY A 232 -1.84 -14.76 -3.52
CA GLY A 232 -2.49 -14.69 -4.83
C GLY A 232 -2.09 -13.46 -5.64
N LYS A 233 -2.92 -13.13 -6.65
CA LYS A 233 -2.59 -12.09 -7.63
C LYS A 233 -2.95 -10.71 -7.14
N TRP A 234 -1.98 -9.82 -7.21
CA TRP A 234 -2.13 -8.39 -6.96
C TRP A 234 -1.66 -7.61 -8.18
N GLN A 235 -2.37 -6.54 -8.57
CA GLN A 235 -2.00 -5.75 -9.74
C GLN A 235 -1.37 -4.40 -9.39
N ALA A 236 -1.64 -3.88 -8.20
CA ALA A 236 -1.09 -2.59 -7.83
C ALA A 236 -0.80 -2.47 -6.34
N ILE A 237 0.15 -1.60 -6.02
CA ILE A 237 0.43 -1.13 -4.68
C ILE A 237 0.25 0.39 -4.63
N GLY A 238 -0.37 0.87 -3.56
CA GLY A 238 -0.48 2.30 -3.26
C GLY A 238 -0.23 2.57 -1.79
N ILE A 239 0.65 3.52 -1.48
CA ILE A 239 0.94 3.93 -0.10
C ILE A 239 0.54 5.39 0.05
N ALA A 240 -0.62 5.60 0.68
CA ALA A 240 -1.11 6.93 1.01
C ALA A 240 -0.58 7.37 2.37
N GLU A 241 -0.04 8.59 2.42
CA GLU A 241 0.41 9.25 3.65
C GLU A 241 -0.73 10.12 4.20
N TYR A 242 -1.02 10.00 5.47
CA TYR A 242 -1.97 10.85 6.20
C TYR A 242 -1.27 11.54 7.37
N THR A 243 -1.75 12.71 7.77
CA THR A 243 -1.20 13.45 8.91
C THR A 243 -1.40 12.70 10.24
N LYS A 244 -2.40 11.84 10.33
CA LYS A 244 -2.69 10.92 11.43
C LYS A 244 -3.62 9.78 10.96
N PRO A 245 -3.68 8.63 11.65
CA PRO A 245 -4.38 7.43 11.17
C PRO A 245 -5.87 7.66 10.84
N ARG A 246 -6.62 8.29 11.72
CA ARG A 246 -8.07 8.50 11.55
C ARG A 246 -8.45 9.32 10.30
N LYS A 247 -7.49 10.04 9.69
CA LYS A 247 -7.74 10.85 8.49
C LYS A 247 -8.20 10.02 7.29
N MET A 248 -7.87 8.74 7.24
CA MET A 248 -8.39 7.85 6.21
C MET A 248 -9.93 7.77 6.24
N LEU A 249 -10.54 7.79 7.43
CA LEU A 249 -12.00 7.76 7.60
C LEU A 249 -12.66 9.11 7.28
N GLU A 250 -11.88 10.18 7.15
CA GLU A 250 -12.37 11.53 6.88
C GLU A 250 -12.42 11.88 5.38
N LEU A 251 -11.99 10.97 4.50
CA LEU A 251 -12.01 11.20 3.04
C LEU A 251 -13.40 11.55 2.50
N GLU A 252 -14.44 10.95 3.08
CA GLU A 252 -15.84 11.19 2.67
C GLU A 252 -16.33 12.62 2.96
N LYS A 253 -15.64 13.35 3.84
CA LYS A 253 -15.93 14.77 4.09
C LYS A 253 -15.65 15.65 2.87
N ILE A 254 -14.74 15.22 2.00
CA ILE A 254 -14.36 15.97 0.80
C ILE A 254 -15.43 15.82 -0.27
N PRO A 255 -15.96 16.95 -0.81
CA PRO A 255 -16.96 16.90 -1.86
C PRO A 255 -16.50 16.10 -3.09
N GLY A 256 -17.37 15.20 -3.55
CA GLY A 256 -17.11 14.33 -4.69
C GLY A 256 -16.49 12.97 -4.35
N TYR A 257 -15.88 12.78 -3.16
CA TYR A 257 -15.31 11.48 -2.80
C TYR A 257 -16.34 10.35 -2.82
N SER A 258 -17.48 10.56 -2.15
CA SER A 258 -18.56 9.55 -2.09
C SER A 258 -19.11 9.17 -3.47
N LYS A 259 -19.11 10.10 -4.45
CA LYS A 259 -19.46 9.78 -5.84
C LYS A 259 -18.48 8.83 -6.51
N GLY A 260 -17.21 8.86 -6.07
CA GLY A 260 -16.16 7.95 -6.54
C GLY A 260 -16.31 6.51 -6.05
N LEU A 261 -16.97 6.29 -4.91
CA LEU A 261 -17.08 4.96 -4.29
C LEU A 261 -17.75 3.93 -5.22
N ILE A 262 -18.70 4.34 -6.03
CA ILE A 262 -19.35 3.45 -7.03
C ILE A 262 -18.30 2.87 -8.01
N HIS A 263 -17.30 3.65 -8.37
CA HIS A 263 -16.23 3.21 -9.27
C HIS A 263 -15.23 2.30 -8.56
N ARG A 264 -14.94 2.56 -7.26
CA ARG A 264 -14.16 1.67 -6.43
C ARG A 264 -14.80 0.30 -6.33
N ASP A 265 -16.07 0.25 -5.96
CA ASP A 265 -16.81 -1.00 -5.75
C ASP A 265 -17.02 -1.77 -7.07
N ALA A 266 -17.18 -1.05 -8.17
CA ALA A 266 -17.28 -1.67 -9.49
C ALA A 266 -15.95 -2.27 -9.96
N GLY A 267 -14.81 -1.59 -9.72
CA GLY A 267 -13.51 -1.97 -10.28
C GLY A 267 -12.64 -2.82 -9.38
N LEU A 268 -12.79 -2.73 -8.05
CA LEU A 268 -11.96 -3.44 -7.10
C LEU A 268 -12.54 -4.81 -6.77
N LYS A 269 -11.70 -5.84 -6.85
CA LYS A 269 -12.06 -7.22 -6.47
C LYS A 269 -11.70 -7.49 -5.01
N ARG A 270 -10.48 -7.09 -4.61
CA ARG A 270 -9.95 -7.30 -3.28
C ARG A 270 -8.95 -6.20 -2.94
N ASN A 271 -8.91 -5.82 -1.67
CA ASN A 271 -7.94 -4.90 -1.09
C ASN A 271 -7.36 -5.52 0.18
N TYR A 272 -6.04 -5.43 0.35
CA TYR A 272 -5.39 -5.61 1.64
C TYR A 272 -4.86 -4.24 2.06
N ASN A 273 -5.33 -3.73 3.19
CA ASN A 273 -4.92 -2.41 3.68
C ASN A 273 -4.31 -2.52 5.08
N LEU A 274 -3.10 -2.03 5.21
CA LEU A 274 -2.32 -2.06 6.44
C LEU A 274 -1.95 -0.63 6.86
N TYR A 275 -2.20 -0.30 8.13
CA TYR A 275 -1.66 0.90 8.74
C TYR A 275 -0.22 0.68 9.19
N ALA A 276 0.65 1.62 8.84
CA ALA A 276 2.05 1.60 9.20
C ALA A 276 2.56 2.99 9.58
N THR A 277 3.67 3.04 10.29
CA THR A 277 4.44 4.27 10.56
C THR A 277 5.80 4.16 9.87
N LYS A 278 6.43 5.30 9.55
CA LYS A 278 7.76 5.29 8.95
C LYS A 278 8.77 4.83 10.00
N ASN A 279 9.59 3.85 9.63
CA ASN A 279 10.73 3.44 10.43
C ASN A 279 11.82 4.53 10.32
N THR A 280 12.21 5.09 11.43
CA THR A 280 13.22 6.17 11.55
C THR A 280 14.60 5.61 11.87
#